data_30f9cd90a32d36971e11a8a023358a18
#
_entry.id   30f9cd90a32d36971e11a8a023358a18
#
_cell.length_a   1.000
_cell.length_b   1.000
_cell.length_c   1.000
_cell.angle_alpha   90.00
_cell.angle_beta   90.00
_cell.angle_gamma   90.00
#
_symmetry.space_group_name_H-M   'P 1'
#
loop_
_entity.id
_entity.type
_entity.pdbx_description
1 polymer ?
#
loop_
_entity_poly.entity_id
_entity_poly.type
_entity_poly.pdbx_seq_one_letter_code
_entity_poly.pdbx_strand_id
1 'polypeptide(L)'
;MNKKIKALIAIGGTGGHVFPGYNLANHLVERNYSVELISDNRGYKYLEKISNFKTFIMPSSPLVRKNFFSVIFSLTLIFYSIFRSLILLSFNRPKIIFGMGGYASFPICIAAYILRIKFVTYENNLIIGKANKYLLPFCEKMFVSRKELEGIPIKYENKVVEIGNIIKKEIIEFSKKNFKDADKKKITILVL
;
A
#
# COMPACT_ATOMS: atom_id res chain seq x y z
N MET A 1 8.19 22.20 -20.41
CA MET A 1 8.45 21.24 -19.32
C MET A 1 7.32 20.22 -19.28
N ASN A 2 7.58 18.94 -19.56
CA ASN A 2 6.54 17.92 -19.44
C ASN A 2 6.13 17.78 -17.98
N LYS A 3 4.84 18.00 -17.68
CA LYS A 3 4.28 17.89 -16.33
C LYS A 3 4.40 16.42 -15.88
N LYS A 4 5.13 16.16 -14.81
CA LYS A 4 5.27 14.80 -14.26
C LYS A 4 3.90 14.23 -13.89
N ILE A 5 3.70 12.95 -14.18
CA ILE A 5 2.48 12.23 -13.77
C ILE A 5 2.50 12.10 -12.25
N LYS A 6 1.43 12.56 -11.61
CA LYS A 6 1.29 12.50 -10.15
C LYS A 6 0.70 11.17 -9.72
N ALA A 7 1.41 10.48 -8.82
CA ALA A 7 0.97 9.28 -8.15
C ALA A 7 0.85 9.52 -6.63
N LEU A 8 -0.13 8.91 -6.01
CA LEU A 8 -0.32 8.93 -4.57
C LEU A 8 -0.27 7.50 -4.04
N ILE A 9 0.52 7.24 -3.00
CA ILE A 9 0.68 5.91 -2.43
C ILE A 9 0.16 5.93 -0.99
N ALA A 10 -0.87 5.13 -0.72
CA ALA A 10 -1.46 4.98 0.59
C ALA A 10 -0.84 3.78 1.32
N ILE A 11 -0.06 4.08 2.34
CA ILE A 11 0.72 3.12 3.15
C ILE A 11 0.43 3.35 4.62
N GLY A 12 0.44 2.31 5.43
CA GLY A 12 0.22 2.50 6.87
C GLY A 12 0.09 1.20 7.65
N GLY A 13 -0.08 1.33 8.94
CA GLY A 13 -0.17 0.22 9.87
C GLY A 13 1.19 -0.35 10.24
N THR A 14 1.61 -1.43 9.60
CA THR A 14 2.86 -2.17 9.90
C THR A 14 3.90 -2.01 8.81
N GLY A 15 5.16 -2.35 9.12
CA GLY A 15 6.26 -2.36 8.15
C GLY A 15 5.98 -3.17 6.89
N GLY A 16 5.17 -4.24 6.99
CA GLY A 16 4.77 -5.07 5.86
C GLY A 16 4.02 -4.33 4.75
N HIS A 17 3.34 -3.23 5.07
CA HIS A 17 2.69 -2.35 4.08
C HIS A 17 3.53 -1.11 3.78
N VAL A 18 4.27 -0.62 4.77
CA VAL A 18 5.05 0.62 4.65
C VAL A 18 6.25 0.45 3.74
N PHE A 19 7.08 -0.58 3.97
CA PHE A 19 8.30 -0.76 3.18
C PHE A 19 8.04 -1.06 1.69
N PRO A 20 7.11 -1.95 1.30
CA PRO A 20 6.78 -2.11 -0.11
C PRO A 20 6.28 -0.83 -0.77
N GLY A 21 5.44 -0.03 -0.07
CA GLY A 21 4.95 1.24 -0.60
C GLY A 21 6.05 2.29 -0.73
N TYR A 22 6.96 2.37 0.23
CA TYR A 22 8.13 3.24 0.15
C TYR A 22 9.07 2.84 -1.00
N ASN A 23 9.31 1.55 -1.18
CA ASN A 23 10.11 1.05 -2.31
C ASN A 23 9.44 1.36 -3.65
N LEU A 24 8.11 1.19 -3.75
CA LEU A 24 7.34 1.59 -4.94
C LEU A 24 7.48 3.08 -5.23
N ALA A 25 7.44 3.93 -4.19
CA ALA A 25 7.63 5.38 -4.32
C ALA A 25 8.97 5.72 -4.96
N ASN A 26 10.06 5.11 -4.48
CA ASN A 26 11.39 5.30 -5.03
C ASN A 26 11.46 4.84 -6.51
N HIS A 27 10.93 3.66 -6.83
CA HIS A 27 10.89 3.15 -8.20
C HIS A 27 10.10 4.06 -9.16
N LEU A 28 8.99 4.66 -8.69
CA LEU A 28 8.20 5.59 -9.50
C LEU A 28 8.93 6.92 -9.73
N VAL A 29 9.64 7.44 -8.72
CA VAL A 29 10.46 8.65 -8.88
C VAL A 29 11.58 8.45 -9.89
N GLU A 30 12.27 7.30 -9.85
CA GLU A 30 13.27 6.94 -10.86
C GLU A 30 12.69 6.91 -12.29
N ARG A 31 11.39 6.65 -12.42
CA ARG A 31 10.63 6.68 -13.69
C ARG A 31 9.97 8.03 -13.98
N ASN A 32 10.45 9.10 -13.33
CA ASN A 32 10.00 10.48 -13.54
C ASN A 32 8.54 10.76 -13.15
N TYR A 33 7.98 10.00 -12.19
CA TYR A 33 6.70 10.33 -11.56
C TYR A 33 6.90 11.35 -10.42
N SER A 34 5.88 12.15 -10.16
CA SER A 34 5.76 12.93 -8.92
C SER A 34 5.00 12.11 -7.90
N VAL A 35 5.62 11.79 -6.77
CA VAL A 35 5.03 10.89 -5.77
C VAL A 35 4.79 11.61 -4.47
N GLU A 36 3.60 11.44 -3.91
CA GLU A 36 3.24 11.83 -2.54
C GLU A 36 2.74 10.60 -1.79
N LEU A 37 2.88 10.60 -0.47
CA LEU A 37 2.46 9.51 0.40
C LEU A 37 1.26 9.93 1.26
N ILE A 38 0.44 8.94 1.60
CA ILE A 38 -0.53 9.01 2.69
C ILE A 38 -0.21 7.90 3.68
N SER A 39 -0.22 8.24 4.97
CA SER A 39 0.02 7.25 6.03
C SER A 39 -0.85 7.52 7.25
N ASP A 40 -1.04 6.51 8.08
CA ASP A 40 -1.52 6.71 9.45
C ASP A 40 -0.34 7.01 10.40
N ASN A 41 -0.63 7.39 11.63
CA ASN A 41 0.40 7.69 12.63
C ASN A 41 1.36 6.51 12.89
N ARG A 42 0.89 5.26 12.76
CA ARG A 42 1.74 4.07 12.97
C ARG A 42 2.71 3.87 11.81
N GLY A 43 2.22 3.98 10.59
CA GLY A 43 3.04 3.88 9.39
C GLY A 43 4.02 5.05 9.27
N TYR A 44 3.60 6.26 9.66
CA TYR A 44 4.45 7.44 9.61
C TYR A 44 5.70 7.32 10.47
N LYS A 45 5.64 6.66 11.63
CA LYS A 45 6.82 6.39 12.47
C LYS A 45 7.95 5.64 11.75
N TYR A 46 7.61 4.78 10.79
CA TYR A 46 8.62 4.12 9.97
C TYR A 46 9.18 5.06 8.89
N LEU A 47 8.34 5.95 8.36
CA LEU A 47 8.72 6.86 7.27
C LEU A 47 9.54 8.06 7.74
N GLU A 48 9.25 8.58 8.92
CA GLU A 48 9.86 9.78 9.48
C GLU A 48 11.40 9.77 9.40
N LYS A 49 12.01 8.61 9.57
CA LYS A 49 13.47 8.44 9.57
C LYS A 49 14.07 8.17 8.18
N ILE A 50 13.27 7.73 7.23
CA ILE A 50 13.79 7.22 5.93
C ILE A 50 13.23 7.94 4.71
N SER A 51 12.17 8.72 4.85
CA SER A 51 11.42 9.26 3.72
C SER A 51 11.56 10.78 3.61
N ASN A 52 11.92 11.24 2.41
CA ASN A 52 11.87 12.65 2.02
C ASN A 52 10.61 12.99 1.22
N PHE A 53 9.64 12.05 1.11
CA PHE A 53 8.39 12.28 0.40
C PHE A 53 7.45 13.15 1.22
N LYS A 54 6.75 14.07 0.54
CA LYS A 54 5.61 14.76 1.14
C LYS A 54 4.58 13.73 1.56
N THR A 55 4.32 13.64 2.88
CA THR A 55 3.44 12.64 3.47
C THR A 55 2.27 13.33 4.17
N PHE A 56 1.05 12.93 3.80
CA PHE A 56 -0.18 13.35 4.48
C PHE A 56 -0.54 12.32 5.56
N ILE A 57 -0.80 12.79 6.77
CA ILE A 57 -1.20 11.92 7.87
C ILE A 57 -2.73 11.89 7.94
N MET A 58 -3.30 10.69 7.84
CA MET A 58 -4.73 10.45 7.95
C MET A 58 -5.03 9.50 9.11
N PRO A 59 -6.04 9.77 9.93
CA PRO A 59 -6.44 8.83 10.95
C PRO A 59 -6.93 7.53 10.30
N SER A 60 -6.56 6.40 10.90
CA SER A 60 -7.05 5.10 10.49
C SER A 60 -7.45 4.28 11.71
N SER A 61 -8.48 3.47 11.58
CA SER A 61 -8.90 2.55 12.62
C SER A 61 -9.25 1.19 12.03
N PRO A 62 -8.82 0.10 12.66
CA PRO A 62 -9.41 -1.20 12.38
C PRO A 62 -10.88 -1.18 12.81
N LEU A 63 -11.73 -1.88 12.08
CA LEU A 63 -13.10 -2.13 12.53
C LEU A 63 -13.06 -3.15 13.68
N VAL A 64 -13.00 -2.65 14.91
CA VAL A 64 -12.93 -3.47 16.12
C VAL A 64 -14.35 -3.80 16.60
N ARG A 65 -14.65 -5.10 16.72
CA ARG A 65 -15.97 -5.62 17.16
C ARG A 65 -15.93 -6.08 18.62
N LYS A 66 -15.36 -5.29 19.52
CA LYS A 66 -15.31 -5.64 20.95
C LYS A 66 -16.61 -5.31 21.69
N ASN A 67 -17.19 -4.13 21.41
CA ASN A 67 -18.45 -3.68 21.98
C ASN A 67 -19.11 -2.66 21.04
N PHE A 68 -20.38 -2.34 21.29
CA PHE A 68 -21.16 -1.42 20.46
C PHE A 68 -20.50 -0.03 20.32
N PHE A 69 -20.02 0.55 21.40
CA PHE A 69 -19.37 1.87 21.38
C PHE A 69 -18.07 1.87 20.55
N SER A 70 -17.27 0.82 20.62
CA SER A 70 -16.04 0.72 19.83
C SER A 70 -16.32 0.60 18.33
N VAL A 71 -17.43 -0.05 17.95
CA VAL A 71 -17.86 -0.09 16.55
C VAL A 71 -18.30 1.27 16.06
N ILE A 72 -19.12 2.00 16.82
CA ILE A 72 -19.55 3.35 16.46
C ILE A 72 -18.33 4.28 16.32
N PHE A 73 -17.42 4.28 17.28
CA PHE A 73 -16.20 5.08 17.22
C PHE A 73 -15.35 4.76 15.99
N SER A 74 -15.15 3.47 15.69
CA SER A 74 -14.39 3.06 14.50
C SER A 74 -15.06 3.51 13.19
N LEU A 75 -16.38 3.39 13.10
CA LEU A 75 -17.15 3.85 11.94
C LEU A 75 -17.05 5.36 11.78
N THR A 76 -17.26 6.14 12.85
CA THR A 76 -17.12 7.59 12.83
C THR A 76 -15.73 8.01 12.34
N LEU A 77 -14.68 7.36 12.81
CA LEU A 77 -13.32 7.65 12.39
C LEU A 77 -13.07 7.30 10.91
N ILE A 78 -13.64 6.19 10.42
CA ILE A 78 -13.57 5.80 9.00
C ILE A 78 -14.28 6.85 8.13
N PHE A 79 -15.50 7.27 8.49
CA PHE A 79 -16.25 8.31 7.77
C PHE A 79 -15.51 9.65 7.76
N TYR A 80 -14.97 10.07 8.90
CA TYR A 80 -14.14 11.27 9.00
C TYR A 80 -12.92 11.19 8.08
N SER A 81 -12.25 10.04 8.04
CA SER A 81 -11.08 9.82 7.18
C SER A 81 -11.44 9.81 5.70
N ILE A 82 -12.59 9.26 5.32
CA ILE A 82 -13.10 9.33 3.94
C ILE A 82 -13.38 10.79 3.57
N PHE A 83 -14.04 11.56 4.44
CA PHE A 83 -14.33 12.97 4.19
C PHE A 83 -13.05 13.80 4.02
N ARG A 84 -12.07 13.65 4.90
CA ARG A 84 -10.75 14.29 4.73
C ARG A 84 -10.05 13.88 3.44
N SER A 85 -10.17 12.60 3.07
CA SER A 85 -9.60 12.09 1.83
C SER A 85 -10.28 12.68 0.59
N LEU A 86 -11.60 12.87 0.63
CA LEU A 86 -12.34 13.57 -0.44
C LEU A 86 -11.83 14.99 -0.63
N ILE A 87 -11.69 15.75 0.47
CA ILE A 87 -11.13 17.11 0.42
C ILE A 87 -9.73 17.09 -0.18
N LEU A 88 -8.84 16.25 0.35
CA LEU A 88 -7.47 16.14 -0.15
C LEU A 88 -7.44 15.85 -1.64
N LEU A 89 -8.19 14.85 -2.10
CA LEU A 89 -8.19 14.43 -3.51
C LEU A 89 -8.87 15.44 -4.43
N SER A 90 -9.82 16.25 -3.96
CA SER A 90 -10.43 17.32 -4.75
C SER A 90 -9.42 18.41 -5.10
N PHE A 91 -8.54 18.76 -4.16
CA PHE A 91 -7.48 19.77 -4.39
C PHE A 91 -6.20 19.17 -4.98
N ASN A 92 -5.90 17.90 -4.66
CA ASN A 92 -4.65 17.23 -5.00
C ASN A 92 -4.92 16.00 -5.88
N ARG A 93 -5.53 16.21 -7.05
CA ARG A 93 -6.03 15.15 -7.94
C ARG A 93 -4.89 14.35 -8.61
N PRO A 94 -4.43 13.22 -8.04
CA PRO A 94 -3.41 12.37 -8.66
C PRO A 94 -4.00 11.63 -9.89
N LYS A 95 -3.13 11.19 -10.79
CA LYS A 95 -3.54 10.37 -11.94
C LYS A 95 -3.90 8.94 -11.53
N ILE A 96 -3.21 8.44 -10.48
CA ILE A 96 -3.40 7.09 -9.95
C ILE A 96 -3.10 7.06 -8.46
N ILE A 97 -3.80 6.18 -7.75
CA ILE A 97 -3.56 5.89 -6.33
C ILE A 97 -3.18 4.42 -6.17
N PHE A 98 -2.16 4.15 -5.36
CA PHE A 98 -1.74 2.81 -4.95
C PHE A 98 -2.12 2.60 -3.48
N GLY A 99 -3.06 1.70 -3.22
CA GLY A 99 -3.40 1.25 -1.87
C GLY A 99 -2.54 0.05 -1.49
N MET A 100 -1.59 0.24 -0.58
CA MET A 100 -0.64 -0.82 -0.20
C MET A 100 -1.20 -1.78 0.86
N GLY A 101 -2.52 -1.78 1.06
CA GLY A 101 -3.17 -2.57 2.10
C GLY A 101 -3.25 -1.87 3.46
N GLY A 102 -3.77 -2.60 4.44
CA GLY A 102 -4.02 -2.04 5.77
C GLY A 102 -5.20 -1.05 5.82
N TYR A 103 -5.54 -0.63 7.05
CA TYR A 103 -6.68 0.26 7.27
C TYR A 103 -6.45 1.70 6.79
N ALA A 104 -5.19 2.12 6.63
CA ALA A 104 -4.84 3.46 6.16
C ALA A 104 -5.18 3.67 4.66
N SER A 105 -5.14 2.60 3.85
CA SER A 105 -5.46 2.68 2.42
C SER A 105 -6.95 2.72 2.13
N PHE A 106 -7.79 2.19 3.03
CA PHE A 106 -9.23 2.05 2.78
C PHE A 106 -9.94 3.40 2.55
N PRO A 107 -9.83 4.41 3.43
CA PRO A 107 -10.55 5.66 3.27
C PRO A 107 -10.19 6.41 1.99
N ILE A 108 -8.91 6.47 1.65
CA ILE A 108 -8.44 7.19 0.47
C ILE A 108 -8.83 6.48 -0.83
N CYS A 109 -8.84 5.15 -0.86
CA CYS A 109 -9.27 4.39 -2.03
C CYS A 109 -10.79 4.52 -2.25
N ILE A 110 -11.60 4.55 -1.19
CA ILE A 110 -13.03 4.82 -1.29
C ILE A 110 -13.28 6.25 -1.79
N ALA A 111 -12.57 7.24 -1.26
CA ALA A 111 -12.66 8.61 -1.74
C ALA A 111 -12.24 8.73 -3.23
N ALA A 112 -11.22 7.99 -3.63
CA ALA A 112 -10.80 7.92 -5.03
C ALA A 112 -11.90 7.36 -5.94
N TYR A 113 -12.55 6.28 -5.52
CA TYR A 113 -13.70 5.70 -6.24
C TYR A 113 -14.82 6.74 -6.43
N ILE A 114 -15.22 7.42 -5.36
CA ILE A 114 -16.27 8.45 -5.39
C ILE A 114 -15.90 9.58 -6.38
N LEU A 115 -14.65 10.01 -6.39
CA LEU A 115 -14.14 11.07 -7.28
C LEU A 115 -13.73 10.57 -8.68
N ARG A 116 -13.97 9.31 -9.00
CA ARG A 116 -13.59 8.66 -10.27
C ARG A 116 -12.09 8.79 -10.57
N ILE A 117 -11.25 8.71 -9.53
CA ILE A 117 -9.80 8.62 -9.66
C ILE A 117 -9.43 7.14 -9.65
N LYS A 118 -8.65 6.70 -10.65
CA LYS A 118 -8.22 5.30 -10.74
C LYS A 118 -7.34 4.92 -9.57
N PHE A 119 -7.60 3.75 -9.01
CA PHE A 119 -6.73 3.18 -7.99
C PHE A 119 -6.51 1.68 -8.18
N VAL A 120 -5.39 1.22 -7.72
CA VAL A 120 -5.00 -0.18 -7.64
C VAL A 120 -4.65 -0.53 -6.20
N THR A 121 -4.74 -1.80 -5.84
CA THR A 121 -4.35 -2.28 -4.52
C THR A 121 -3.18 -3.26 -4.63
N TYR A 122 -2.43 -3.40 -3.54
CA TYR A 122 -1.37 -4.39 -3.42
C TYR A 122 -1.59 -5.26 -2.17
N GLU A 123 -1.42 -6.57 -2.33
CA GLU A 123 -1.50 -7.55 -1.25
C GLU A 123 -0.24 -8.41 -1.24
N ASN A 124 0.46 -8.44 -0.11
CA ASN A 124 1.67 -9.22 0.07
C ASN A 124 1.50 -10.45 0.97
N ASN A 125 0.32 -10.62 1.56
CA ASN A 125 -0.02 -11.78 2.38
C ASN A 125 -0.57 -12.92 1.52
N LEU A 126 -0.56 -14.14 2.09
CA LEU A 126 -1.16 -15.32 1.44
C LEU A 126 -2.69 -15.34 1.55
N ILE A 127 -3.26 -14.57 2.48
CA ILE A 127 -4.70 -14.41 2.67
C ILE A 127 -5.05 -12.94 2.47
N ILE A 128 -6.07 -12.67 1.68
CA ILE A 128 -6.49 -11.29 1.41
C ILE A 128 -6.85 -10.54 2.70
N GLY A 129 -6.21 -9.41 2.93
CA GLY A 129 -6.51 -8.52 4.05
C GLY A 129 -7.92 -7.92 3.93
N LYS A 130 -8.58 -7.67 5.07
CA LYS A 130 -9.97 -7.15 5.11
C LYS A 130 -10.14 -5.86 4.29
N ALA A 131 -9.22 -4.91 4.40
CA ALA A 131 -9.28 -3.66 3.63
C ALA A 131 -9.26 -3.93 2.12
N ASN A 132 -8.31 -4.73 1.66
CA ASN A 132 -8.19 -5.10 0.25
C ASN A 132 -9.40 -5.90 -0.25
N LYS A 133 -9.96 -6.79 0.58
CA LYS A 133 -11.19 -7.54 0.24
C LYS A 133 -12.37 -6.61 -0.03
N TYR A 134 -12.56 -5.57 0.79
CA TYR A 134 -13.62 -4.58 0.60
C TYR A 134 -13.34 -3.61 -0.56
N LEU A 135 -12.07 -3.34 -0.90
CA LEU A 135 -11.68 -2.47 -2.01
C LEU A 135 -11.70 -3.18 -3.36
N LEU A 136 -11.58 -4.51 -3.38
CA LEU A 136 -11.48 -5.32 -4.60
C LEU A 136 -12.59 -5.08 -5.64
N PRO A 137 -13.88 -4.91 -5.26
CA PRO A 137 -14.93 -4.58 -6.22
C PRO A 137 -14.68 -3.28 -7.00
N PHE A 138 -14.04 -2.31 -6.37
CA PHE A 138 -13.91 -0.92 -6.83
C PHE A 138 -12.56 -0.59 -7.47
N CYS A 139 -11.51 -1.39 -7.19
CA CYS A 139 -10.19 -1.14 -7.77
C CYS A 139 -10.12 -1.57 -9.24
N GLU A 140 -9.23 -0.94 -10.01
CA GLU A 140 -8.92 -1.33 -11.39
C GLU A 140 -8.26 -2.71 -11.44
N LYS A 141 -7.23 -2.91 -10.62
CA LYS A 141 -6.48 -4.15 -10.46
C LYS A 141 -6.02 -4.32 -9.02
N MET A 142 -5.84 -5.57 -8.61
CA MET A 142 -5.15 -5.94 -7.39
C MET A 142 -3.85 -6.63 -7.76
N PHE A 143 -2.74 -6.00 -7.40
CA PHE A 143 -1.42 -6.61 -7.53
C PHE A 143 -1.15 -7.49 -6.31
N VAL A 144 -0.55 -8.65 -6.54
CA VAL A 144 -0.26 -9.62 -5.47
C VAL A 144 1.18 -10.08 -5.53
N SER A 145 1.73 -10.44 -4.38
CA SER A 145 3.08 -10.98 -4.32
C SER A 145 3.15 -12.42 -4.83
N ARG A 146 2.07 -13.19 -4.71
CA ARG A 146 1.96 -14.58 -5.13
C ARG A 146 0.57 -14.85 -5.67
N LYS A 147 0.48 -15.78 -6.64
CA LYS A 147 -0.77 -16.14 -7.28
C LYS A 147 -1.70 -16.95 -6.36
N GLU A 148 -1.13 -17.68 -5.40
CA GLU A 148 -1.84 -18.53 -4.44
C GLU A 148 -2.53 -17.73 -3.32
N LEU A 149 -3.00 -16.52 -3.61
CA LEU A 149 -3.71 -15.70 -2.64
C LEU A 149 -5.10 -16.27 -2.35
N GLU A 150 -5.34 -16.62 -1.08
CA GLU A 150 -6.62 -17.13 -0.63
C GLU A 150 -7.64 -16.02 -0.34
N GLY A 151 -8.93 -16.36 -0.49
CA GLY A 151 -10.04 -15.48 -0.12
C GLY A 151 -10.49 -14.49 -1.21
N ILE A 152 -9.98 -14.62 -2.42
CA ILE A 152 -10.46 -13.89 -3.60
C ILE A 152 -11.77 -14.52 -4.09
N PRO A 153 -12.87 -13.77 -4.20
CA PRO A 153 -14.06 -14.28 -4.87
C PRO A 153 -13.82 -14.49 -6.37
N ILE A 154 -14.28 -15.61 -6.92
CA ILE A 154 -14.10 -16.04 -8.33
C ILE A 154 -14.40 -14.90 -9.32
N LYS A 155 -15.47 -14.16 -9.10
CA LYS A 155 -15.88 -13.03 -9.96
C LYS A 155 -14.87 -11.89 -10.10
N TYR A 156 -13.84 -11.85 -9.24
CA TYR A 156 -12.81 -10.81 -9.24
C TYR A 156 -11.40 -11.33 -9.57
N GLU A 157 -11.24 -12.61 -9.89
CA GLU A 157 -9.95 -13.20 -10.27
C GLU A 157 -9.30 -12.49 -11.45
N ASN A 158 -10.11 -12.01 -12.40
CA ASN A 158 -9.65 -11.25 -13.57
C ASN A 158 -9.01 -9.89 -13.22
N LYS A 159 -9.21 -9.40 -11.99
CA LYS A 159 -8.57 -8.18 -11.48
C LYS A 159 -7.23 -8.46 -10.83
N VAL A 160 -6.93 -9.71 -10.45
CA VAL A 160 -5.72 -10.09 -9.73
C VAL A 160 -4.56 -10.26 -10.71
N VAL A 161 -3.43 -9.63 -10.39
CA VAL A 161 -2.21 -9.69 -11.21
C VAL A 161 -1.02 -9.95 -10.29
N GLU A 162 -0.33 -11.06 -10.51
CA GLU A 162 0.89 -11.37 -9.80
C GLU A 162 2.05 -10.50 -10.30
N ILE A 163 2.73 -9.83 -9.36
CA ILE A 163 3.91 -9.00 -9.66
C ILE A 163 5.11 -9.34 -8.78
N GLY A 164 4.96 -10.24 -7.81
CA GLY A 164 6.00 -10.53 -6.82
C GLY A 164 6.07 -9.51 -5.69
N ASN A 165 7.12 -9.64 -4.88
CA ASN A 165 7.37 -8.72 -3.77
C ASN A 165 8.04 -7.43 -4.24
N ILE A 166 7.53 -6.29 -3.75
CA ILE A 166 8.13 -4.98 -3.98
C ILE A 166 9.26 -4.76 -2.96
N ILE A 167 10.49 -5.02 -3.38
CA ILE A 167 11.68 -4.96 -2.53
C ILE A 167 12.61 -3.81 -2.93
N LYS A 168 13.58 -3.51 -2.07
CA LYS A 168 14.61 -2.50 -2.33
C LYS A 168 15.47 -2.89 -3.53
N LYS A 169 15.87 -1.89 -4.32
CA LYS A 169 16.71 -2.06 -5.50
C LYS A 169 18.07 -2.71 -5.15
N GLU A 170 18.66 -2.30 -4.03
CA GLU A 170 19.94 -2.83 -3.56
C GLU A 170 19.88 -4.34 -3.31
N ILE A 171 18.73 -4.86 -2.82
CA ILE A 171 18.52 -6.30 -2.63
C ILE A 171 18.45 -7.03 -3.98
N ILE A 172 17.78 -6.41 -4.98
CA ILE A 172 17.72 -6.97 -6.35
C ILE A 172 19.12 -7.00 -6.98
N GLU A 173 19.90 -5.94 -6.82
CA GLU A 173 21.24 -5.84 -7.34
C GLU A 173 22.19 -6.84 -6.63
N PHE A 174 22.03 -6.96 -5.31
CA PHE A 174 22.78 -7.92 -4.52
C PHE A 174 22.49 -9.38 -4.94
N SER A 175 21.23 -9.73 -5.18
CA SER A 175 20.84 -11.07 -5.61
C SER A 175 21.39 -11.47 -6.98
N LYS A 176 21.74 -10.49 -7.82
CA LYS A 176 22.36 -10.73 -9.15
C LYS A 176 23.87 -10.96 -9.06
N LYS A 177 24.53 -10.67 -7.93
CA LYS A 177 25.94 -10.99 -7.74
C LYS A 177 26.09 -12.50 -7.58
N ASN A 178 26.84 -13.15 -8.49
CA ASN A 178 27.18 -14.55 -8.36
C ASN A 178 27.99 -14.73 -7.05
N PHE A 179 27.36 -15.35 -6.06
CA PHE A 179 28.09 -15.81 -4.89
C PHE A 179 28.95 -16.96 -5.36
N LYS A 180 30.27 -16.76 -5.40
CA LYS A 180 31.25 -17.86 -5.50
C LYS A 180 30.98 -18.79 -4.33
N ASP A 181 30.94 -20.08 -4.59
CA ASP A 181 30.58 -21.16 -3.68
C ASP A 181 30.91 -20.84 -2.21
N ALA A 182 29.86 -20.63 -1.43
CA ALA A 182 30.00 -20.64 0.01
C ALA A 182 30.48 -22.03 0.41
N ASP A 183 31.48 -22.08 1.26
CA ASP A 183 32.05 -23.31 1.79
C ASP A 183 30.90 -24.25 2.24
N LYS A 184 30.70 -25.36 1.51
CA LYS A 184 29.57 -26.29 1.70
C LYS A 184 29.50 -26.91 3.11
N LYS A 185 30.50 -26.64 3.95
CA LYS A 185 30.61 -27.13 5.32
C LYS A 185 30.01 -26.16 6.37
N LYS A 186 29.59 -24.98 6.01
CA LYS A 186 29.02 -23.98 6.96
C LYS A 186 27.63 -23.56 6.54
N ILE A 187 26.67 -23.73 7.44
CA ILE A 187 25.33 -23.19 7.29
C ILE A 187 25.33 -21.79 7.93
N THR A 188 25.06 -20.75 7.14
CA THR A 188 24.85 -19.39 7.65
C THR A 188 23.38 -19.12 7.69
N ILE A 189 22.84 -18.83 8.88
CA ILE A 189 21.42 -18.45 9.07
C ILE A 189 21.39 -16.95 9.32
N LEU A 190 20.70 -16.20 8.46
CA LEU A 190 20.39 -14.80 8.66
C LEU A 190 19.00 -14.69 9.30
N VAL A 191 18.95 -14.15 10.51
CA VAL A 191 17.69 -13.79 11.17
C VAL A 191 17.49 -12.28 11.02
N LEU A 192 16.37 -11.89 10.41
CA LEU A 192 16.00 -10.49 10.14
C LEU A 192 14.94 -10.02 11.12
#